data_6918e36af701d5bd9b48dad2726302aa
#
_entry.id   6918e36af701d5bd9b48dad2726302aa
#
_cell.length_a   1.000
_cell.length_b   1.000
_cell.length_c   1.000
_cell.angle_alpha   90.00
_cell.angle_beta   90.00
_cell.angle_gamma   90.00
#
_symmetry.space_group_name_H-M   'P 1'
#
loop_
_entity.id
_entity.type
_entity.pdbx_description
1 polymer ?
#
loop_
_entity_poly.entity_id
_entity_poly.type
_entity_poly.pdbx_seq_one_letter_code
_entity_poly.pdbx_strand_id
1 'polypeptide(L)'
;MNYKRVLTIQDISCFGQCSLTVALPILSAAGLETVILPSAVLSTHTGGFTGFTVRDLTDDIPGIAAHWKKENISFDAVYTGYLGSIQQINQVKDIIKTLSKPGAASIVDPAMADNGKLYGAFNDEYVEEMKKLVFDSDITLPNITEAAFLTGIEYKENYDKAYIDRIFDAMAKNGAKTVVLTGVSYNDKTTGVAVFEGGKYSYYEHKKLPVSSHGTGDVYASAFTGAYLQGKSIFDAAAIAADYTVKCLNY
;
A
#
# COMPACT_ATOMS: atom_id res chain seq x y z
N MET A 1 -13.86 -23.33 -9.84
CA MET A 1 -13.29 -22.50 -8.76
C MET A 1 -13.39 -21.05 -9.20
N ASN A 2 -14.02 -20.20 -8.41
CA ASN A 2 -14.13 -18.77 -8.77
C ASN A 2 -12.90 -18.06 -8.17
N TYR A 3 -11.83 -17.96 -8.96
CA TYR A 3 -10.64 -17.20 -8.53
C TYR A 3 -10.99 -15.71 -8.44
N LYS A 4 -10.62 -15.06 -7.34
CA LYS A 4 -10.69 -13.59 -7.27
C LYS A 4 -9.59 -13.00 -8.14
N ARG A 5 -9.94 -11.99 -8.92
CA ARG A 5 -9.02 -11.24 -9.76
C ARG A 5 -8.65 -9.93 -9.08
N VAL A 6 -7.36 -9.73 -8.81
CA VAL A 6 -6.83 -8.50 -8.23
C VAL A 6 -6.00 -7.74 -9.26
N LEU A 7 -6.31 -6.45 -9.40
CA LEU A 7 -5.45 -5.52 -10.14
C LEU A 7 -4.46 -4.89 -9.17
N THR A 8 -3.16 -4.99 -9.45
CA THR A 8 -2.14 -4.25 -8.72
C THR A 8 -1.49 -3.19 -9.60
N ILE A 9 -1.44 -1.94 -9.11
CA ILE A 9 -0.96 -0.76 -9.85
C ILE A 9 0.24 -0.18 -9.11
N GLN A 10 1.44 -0.37 -9.66
CA GLN A 10 2.72 0.03 -9.05
C GLN A 10 3.80 0.09 -10.14
N ASP A 11 5.01 0.54 -9.80
CA ASP A 11 6.15 0.47 -10.73
C ASP A 11 6.72 -0.95 -10.86
N ILE A 12 7.54 -1.14 -11.90
CA ILE A 12 8.42 -2.28 -12.07
C ILE A 12 9.85 -1.82 -11.80
N SER A 13 10.41 -2.22 -10.67
CA SER A 13 11.84 -2.10 -10.41
C SER A 13 12.56 -3.34 -10.96
N CYS A 14 13.34 -3.20 -12.04
CA CYS A 14 14.02 -4.32 -12.70
C CYS A 14 15.05 -5.00 -11.80
N PHE A 15 15.72 -4.24 -10.95
CA PHE A 15 16.64 -4.75 -9.94
C PHE A 15 16.25 -4.24 -8.55
N GLY A 16 16.36 -5.14 -7.56
CA GLY A 16 15.87 -4.89 -6.20
C GLY A 16 14.38 -5.21 -6.11
N GLN A 17 14.02 -6.12 -5.24
CA GLN A 17 12.65 -6.63 -5.11
C GLN A 17 11.74 -5.62 -4.41
N CYS A 18 11.06 -4.80 -5.21
CA CYS A 18 10.08 -3.81 -4.77
C CYS A 18 8.87 -3.79 -5.72
N SER A 19 7.78 -3.24 -5.26
CA SER A 19 6.58 -2.94 -6.05
C SER A 19 6.02 -4.17 -6.80
N LEU A 20 5.79 -4.10 -8.11
CA LEU A 20 5.19 -5.20 -8.88
C LEU A 20 6.00 -6.50 -8.87
N THR A 21 7.33 -6.43 -8.75
CA THR A 21 8.18 -7.63 -8.69
C THR A 21 8.01 -8.40 -7.37
N VAL A 22 7.45 -7.76 -6.35
CA VAL A 22 7.04 -8.36 -5.08
C VAL A 22 5.55 -8.70 -5.07
N ALA A 23 4.71 -7.78 -5.49
CA ALA A 23 3.26 -7.94 -5.42
C ALA A 23 2.77 -9.10 -6.31
N LEU A 24 3.23 -9.20 -7.54
CA LEU A 24 2.82 -10.24 -8.48
C LEU A 24 3.04 -11.66 -7.94
N PRO A 25 4.24 -12.07 -7.51
CA PRO A 25 4.46 -13.42 -7.03
C PRO A 25 3.72 -13.71 -5.73
N ILE A 26 3.63 -12.78 -4.78
CA ILE A 26 2.96 -13.00 -3.49
C ILE A 26 1.45 -13.17 -3.69
N LEU A 27 0.81 -12.29 -4.45
CA LEU A 27 -0.63 -12.37 -4.72
C LEU A 27 -0.98 -13.63 -5.53
N SER A 28 -0.16 -13.99 -6.52
CA SER A 28 -0.35 -15.20 -7.30
C SER A 28 -0.17 -16.47 -6.44
N ALA A 29 0.82 -16.50 -5.55
CA ALA A 29 1.02 -17.59 -4.60
C ALA A 29 -0.12 -17.69 -3.57
N ALA A 30 -0.78 -16.59 -3.25
CA ALA A 30 -1.99 -16.57 -2.44
C ALA A 30 -3.23 -17.12 -3.19
N GLY A 31 -3.11 -17.57 -4.44
CA GLY A 31 -4.19 -18.19 -5.23
C GLY A 31 -5.11 -17.17 -5.90
N LEU A 32 -4.63 -15.96 -6.17
CA LEU A 32 -5.37 -14.92 -6.87
C LEU A 32 -4.97 -14.86 -8.35
N GLU A 33 -5.92 -14.53 -9.23
CA GLU A 33 -5.61 -14.10 -10.59
C GLU A 33 -5.06 -12.67 -10.50
N THR A 34 -3.74 -12.53 -10.52
CA THR A 34 -3.07 -11.25 -10.34
C THR A 34 -2.83 -10.58 -11.69
N VAL A 35 -3.47 -9.43 -11.89
CA VAL A 35 -3.31 -8.57 -13.06
C VAL A 35 -2.47 -7.37 -12.68
N ILE A 36 -1.50 -7.02 -13.50
CA ILE A 36 -0.58 -5.90 -13.25
C ILE A 36 -0.87 -4.73 -14.18
N LEU A 37 -0.77 -3.51 -13.64
CA LEU A 37 -0.73 -2.27 -14.41
C LEU A 37 0.51 -1.48 -13.97
N PRO A 38 1.60 -1.53 -14.75
CA PRO A 38 2.81 -0.81 -14.36
C PRO A 38 2.63 0.71 -14.51
N SER A 39 2.96 1.44 -13.45
CA SER A 39 2.99 2.91 -13.45
C SER A 39 4.28 3.47 -14.07
N ALA A 40 5.38 2.74 -13.91
CA ALA A 40 6.69 3.05 -14.49
C ALA A 40 7.53 1.78 -14.59
N VAL A 41 8.62 1.84 -15.37
CA VAL A 41 9.69 0.84 -15.37
C VAL A 41 11.00 1.53 -14.97
N LEU A 42 11.63 1.04 -13.91
CA LEU A 42 12.89 1.54 -13.39
C LEU A 42 13.99 0.48 -13.54
N SER A 43 15.21 0.91 -13.84
CA SER A 43 16.37 -0.01 -13.89
C SER A 43 16.69 -0.62 -12.52
N THR A 44 16.49 0.14 -11.45
CA THR A 44 16.57 -0.29 -10.04
C THR A 44 15.52 0.44 -9.24
N HIS A 45 15.16 -0.05 -8.03
CA HIS A 45 14.41 0.80 -7.10
C HIS A 45 15.23 2.05 -6.71
N THR A 46 14.57 3.05 -6.13
CA THR A 46 15.18 4.36 -5.85
C THR A 46 15.98 4.41 -4.53
N GLY A 47 15.73 3.46 -3.63
CA GLY A 47 16.39 3.43 -2.32
C GLY A 47 17.85 2.96 -2.39
N GLY A 48 18.81 3.85 -2.12
CA GLY A 48 20.25 3.53 -2.11
C GLY A 48 20.91 3.48 -3.48
N PHE A 49 20.19 3.67 -4.58
CA PHE A 49 20.74 3.75 -5.93
C PHE A 49 20.65 5.17 -6.48
N THR A 50 21.63 5.55 -7.30
CA THR A 50 21.68 6.84 -8.01
C THR A 50 21.87 6.60 -9.52
N GLY A 51 21.38 7.53 -10.35
CA GLY A 51 21.55 7.44 -11.80
C GLY A 51 20.73 6.34 -12.48
N PHE A 52 19.69 5.82 -11.80
CA PHE A 52 18.76 4.85 -12.38
C PHE A 52 17.96 5.46 -13.54
N THR A 53 17.60 4.62 -14.50
CA THR A 53 16.72 5.03 -15.60
C THR A 53 15.26 4.83 -15.20
N VAL A 54 14.40 5.73 -15.68
CA VAL A 54 12.95 5.66 -15.46
C VAL A 54 12.23 5.81 -16.79
N ARG A 55 11.33 4.88 -17.09
CA ARG A 55 10.33 5.03 -18.11
C ARG A 55 8.97 5.20 -17.43
N ASP A 56 8.47 6.41 -17.42
CA ASP A 56 7.12 6.72 -16.96
C ASP A 56 6.09 6.16 -17.94
N LEU A 57 5.01 5.55 -17.45
CA LEU A 57 3.95 4.94 -18.23
C LEU A 57 2.60 5.65 -18.05
N THR A 58 2.61 6.87 -17.53
CA THR A 58 1.39 7.66 -17.29
C THR A 58 0.50 7.76 -18.55
N ASP A 59 1.10 7.96 -19.72
CA ASP A 59 0.38 8.10 -20.99
C ASP A 59 -0.18 6.77 -21.51
N ASP A 60 0.36 5.62 -21.06
CA ASP A 60 -0.07 4.29 -21.49
C ASP A 60 -1.29 3.80 -20.68
N ILE A 61 -1.43 4.22 -19.42
CA ILE A 61 -2.48 3.77 -18.48
C ILE A 61 -3.90 3.94 -19.07
N PRO A 62 -4.28 5.11 -19.65
CA PRO A 62 -5.63 5.28 -20.17
C PRO A 62 -5.95 4.33 -21.33
N GLY A 63 -4.98 4.05 -22.19
CA GLY A 63 -5.13 3.12 -23.31
C GLY A 63 -5.37 1.69 -22.83
N ILE A 64 -4.61 1.23 -21.83
CA ILE A 64 -4.77 -0.07 -21.20
C ILE A 64 -6.15 -0.19 -20.54
N ALA A 65 -6.55 0.81 -19.74
CA ALA A 65 -7.84 0.81 -19.06
C ALA A 65 -9.02 0.80 -20.04
N ALA A 66 -8.94 1.58 -21.12
CA ALA A 66 -9.96 1.62 -22.18
C ALA A 66 -10.09 0.27 -22.90
N HIS A 67 -8.97 -0.40 -23.19
CA HIS A 67 -8.98 -1.74 -23.78
C HIS A 67 -9.63 -2.76 -22.83
N TRP A 68 -9.26 -2.79 -21.55
CA TRP A 68 -9.86 -3.69 -20.56
C TRP A 68 -11.37 -3.47 -20.42
N LYS A 69 -11.80 -2.20 -20.41
CA LYS A 69 -13.23 -1.88 -20.39
C LYS A 69 -13.96 -2.42 -21.62
N LYS A 70 -13.37 -2.30 -22.82
CA LYS A 70 -13.94 -2.85 -24.06
C LYS A 70 -14.04 -4.38 -24.02
N GLU A 71 -13.07 -5.05 -23.41
CA GLU A 71 -13.04 -6.51 -23.24
C GLU A 71 -13.87 -7.00 -22.04
N ASN A 72 -14.61 -6.11 -21.34
CA ASN A 72 -15.39 -6.40 -20.14
C ASN A 72 -14.55 -7.02 -19.00
N ILE A 73 -13.26 -6.67 -18.93
CA ILE A 73 -12.38 -7.09 -17.84
C ILE A 73 -12.69 -6.25 -16.60
N SER A 74 -12.91 -6.91 -15.46
CA SER A 74 -13.19 -6.26 -14.18
C SER A 74 -12.55 -7.01 -13.03
N PHE A 75 -12.40 -6.34 -11.89
CA PHE A 75 -11.58 -6.78 -10.77
C PHE A 75 -12.40 -6.95 -9.49
N ASP A 76 -12.07 -7.96 -8.68
CA ASP A 76 -12.62 -8.17 -7.35
C ASP A 76 -11.91 -7.29 -6.30
N ALA A 77 -10.72 -6.78 -6.62
CA ALA A 77 -10.01 -5.77 -5.84
C ALA A 77 -9.03 -4.99 -6.71
N VAL A 78 -8.76 -3.74 -6.31
CA VAL A 78 -7.66 -2.91 -6.82
C VAL A 78 -6.72 -2.59 -5.66
N TYR A 79 -5.45 -2.95 -5.81
CA TYR A 79 -4.38 -2.67 -4.85
C TYR A 79 -3.35 -1.75 -5.49
N THR A 80 -3.02 -0.64 -4.82
CA THR A 80 -2.03 0.33 -5.29
C THR A 80 -0.85 0.42 -4.35
N GLY A 81 0.34 0.60 -4.90
CA GLY A 81 1.54 1.03 -4.19
C GLY A 81 2.07 2.33 -4.80
N TYR A 82 3.35 2.39 -5.13
CA TYR A 82 3.98 3.59 -5.66
C TYR A 82 3.32 4.12 -6.94
N LEU A 83 2.88 5.37 -6.90
CA LEU A 83 2.32 6.13 -8.01
C LEU A 83 3.22 7.37 -8.24
N GLY A 84 3.77 7.51 -9.44
CA GLY A 84 4.81 8.50 -9.73
C GLY A 84 4.31 9.94 -9.87
N SER A 85 3.00 10.19 -9.99
CA SER A 85 2.46 11.53 -10.24
C SER A 85 1.01 11.69 -9.82
N ILE A 86 0.59 12.95 -9.66
CA ILE A 86 -0.82 13.33 -9.44
C ILE A 86 -1.72 12.81 -10.57
N GLN A 87 -1.24 12.84 -11.80
CA GLN A 87 -1.99 12.31 -12.95
C GLN A 87 -2.27 10.82 -12.80
N GLN A 88 -1.29 10.03 -12.34
CA GLN A 88 -1.48 8.60 -12.05
C GLN A 88 -2.49 8.38 -10.92
N ILE A 89 -2.45 9.19 -9.85
CA ILE A 89 -3.46 9.12 -8.78
C ILE A 89 -4.87 9.28 -9.34
N ASN A 90 -5.08 10.27 -10.21
CA ASN A 90 -6.39 10.50 -10.82
C ASN A 90 -6.80 9.37 -11.77
N GLN A 91 -5.88 8.83 -12.56
CA GLN A 91 -6.13 7.67 -13.41
C GLN A 91 -6.51 6.43 -12.61
N VAL A 92 -5.87 6.21 -11.46
CA VAL A 92 -6.20 5.11 -10.53
C VAL A 92 -7.61 5.27 -9.97
N LYS A 93 -8.01 6.48 -9.57
CA LYS A 93 -9.39 6.75 -9.11
C LYS A 93 -10.42 6.40 -10.19
N ASP A 94 -10.13 6.75 -11.44
CA ASP A 94 -11.00 6.41 -12.58
C ASP A 94 -11.04 4.89 -12.84
N ILE A 95 -9.92 4.19 -12.71
CA ILE A 95 -9.83 2.73 -12.84
C ILE A 95 -10.65 2.05 -11.74
N ILE A 96 -10.50 2.45 -10.48
CA ILE A 96 -11.29 1.92 -9.35
C ILE A 96 -12.78 2.10 -9.65
N LYS A 97 -13.19 3.27 -10.12
CA LYS A 97 -14.60 3.57 -10.41
C LYS A 97 -15.16 2.76 -11.59
N THR A 98 -14.35 2.48 -12.62
CA THR A 98 -14.84 1.97 -13.90
C THR A 98 -14.58 0.50 -14.16
N LEU A 99 -13.58 -0.09 -13.49
CA LEU A 99 -13.17 -1.49 -13.70
C LEU A 99 -13.38 -2.37 -12.47
N SER A 100 -13.83 -1.84 -11.34
CA SER A 100 -14.16 -2.64 -10.16
C SER A 100 -15.52 -3.32 -10.32
N LYS A 101 -15.61 -4.59 -9.91
CA LYS A 101 -16.90 -5.28 -9.77
C LYS A 101 -17.70 -4.69 -8.61
N PRO A 102 -19.03 -4.86 -8.58
CA PRO A 102 -19.81 -4.52 -7.40
C PRO A 102 -19.28 -5.24 -6.15
N GLY A 103 -18.99 -4.48 -5.08
CA GLY A 103 -18.40 -4.99 -3.85
C GLY A 103 -16.88 -5.29 -3.91
N ALA A 104 -16.21 -4.88 -4.96
CA ALA A 104 -14.74 -4.94 -5.03
C ALA A 104 -14.10 -4.05 -3.95
N ALA A 105 -12.99 -4.49 -3.40
CA ALA A 105 -12.22 -3.72 -2.43
C ALA A 105 -11.17 -2.82 -3.11
N SER A 106 -11.07 -1.57 -2.64
CA SER A 106 -9.95 -0.67 -2.95
C SER A 106 -8.96 -0.67 -1.77
N ILE A 107 -7.72 -1.05 -2.05
CA ILE A 107 -6.64 -1.19 -1.05
C ILE A 107 -5.51 -0.27 -1.47
N VAL A 108 -5.22 0.76 -0.67
CA VAL A 108 -4.26 1.81 -1.00
C VAL A 108 -3.10 1.79 -0.02
N ASP A 109 -1.91 1.46 -0.53
CA ASP A 109 -0.63 1.77 0.11
C ASP A 109 -0.17 3.14 -0.42
N PRO A 110 -0.07 4.18 0.40
CA PRO A 110 0.29 5.52 -0.05
C PRO A 110 1.69 5.61 -0.67
N ALA A 111 2.63 4.79 -0.24
CA ALA A 111 4.01 4.63 -0.71
C ALA A 111 4.70 5.96 -1.12
N MET A 112 4.60 6.99 -0.27
CA MET A 112 5.06 8.36 -0.59
C MET A 112 6.11 8.93 0.36
N ALA A 113 6.28 8.32 1.55
CA ALA A 113 7.11 8.90 2.61
C ALA A 113 7.67 7.85 3.56
N ASP A 114 8.82 8.13 4.14
CA ASP A 114 9.42 7.30 5.20
C ASP A 114 10.34 8.15 6.08
N ASN A 115 10.55 7.73 7.35
CA ASN A 115 11.45 8.38 8.32
C ASN A 115 11.21 9.90 8.45
N GLY A 116 9.95 10.32 8.49
CA GLY A 116 9.53 11.72 8.64
C GLY A 116 9.67 12.58 7.39
N LYS A 117 9.95 12.00 6.21
CA LYS A 117 10.22 12.74 4.98
C LYS A 117 9.47 12.15 3.79
N LEU A 118 8.99 13.02 2.91
CA LEU A 118 8.51 12.63 1.58
C LEU A 118 9.65 12.06 0.74
N TYR A 119 9.35 11.13 -0.14
CA TYR A 119 10.29 10.73 -1.18
C TYR A 119 10.59 11.92 -2.09
N GLY A 120 11.83 11.98 -2.61
CA GLY A 120 12.34 13.17 -3.29
C GLY A 120 11.59 13.61 -4.56
N ALA A 121 10.70 12.77 -5.08
CA ALA A 121 9.84 13.08 -6.23
C ALA A 121 8.53 13.80 -5.84
N PHE A 122 8.18 13.87 -4.56
CA PHE A 122 6.88 14.31 -4.08
C PHE A 122 6.93 15.62 -3.31
N ASN A 123 5.81 16.33 -3.31
CA ASN A 123 5.60 17.61 -2.64
C ASN A 123 4.22 17.64 -1.95
N ASP A 124 3.88 18.75 -1.31
CA ASP A 124 2.61 18.90 -0.58
C ASP A 124 1.39 18.76 -1.49
N GLU A 125 1.46 19.17 -2.74
CA GLU A 125 0.37 19.02 -3.71
C GLU A 125 0.08 17.53 -4.01
N TYR A 126 1.15 16.72 -4.13
CA TYR A 126 1.02 15.28 -4.26
C TYR A 126 0.34 14.66 -3.01
N VAL A 127 0.72 15.10 -1.81
CA VAL A 127 0.11 14.64 -0.56
C VAL A 127 -1.39 14.96 -0.54
N GLU A 128 -1.79 16.17 -0.94
CA GLU A 128 -3.21 16.55 -0.97
C GLU A 128 -4.03 15.71 -1.97
N GLU A 129 -3.43 15.31 -3.10
CA GLU A 129 -4.12 14.43 -4.04
C GLU A 129 -4.16 12.98 -3.54
N MET A 130 -3.07 12.49 -2.91
CA MET A 130 -3.03 11.17 -2.29
C MET A 130 -4.06 11.04 -1.15
N LYS A 131 -4.29 12.10 -0.37
CA LYS A 131 -5.37 12.13 0.64
C LYS A 131 -6.73 11.79 0.03
N LYS A 132 -7.05 12.32 -1.14
CA LYS A 132 -8.33 12.05 -1.81
C LYS A 132 -8.46 10.58 -2.20
N LEU A 133 -7.39 9.95 -2.67
CA LEU A 133 -7.39 8.52 -2.99
C LEU A 133 -7.51 7.65 -1.72
N VAL A 134 -6.72 7.97 -0.69
CA VAL A 134 -6.70 7.24 0.58
C VAL A 134 -8.05 7.29 1.29
N PHE A 135 -8.65 8.47 1.44
CA PHE A 135 -9.89 8.62 2.19
C PHE A 135 -11.15 8.15 1.42
N ASP A 136 -11.05 7.96 0.10
CA ASP A 136 -12.10 7.33 -0.72
C ASP A 136 -11.98 5.79 -0.75
N SER A 137 -10.82 5.25 -0.39
CA SER A 137 -10.57 3.81 -0.41
C SER A 137 -11.26 3.04 0.72
N ASP A 138 -11.37 1.70 0.57
CA ASP A 138 -11.94 0.85 1.61
C ASP A 138 -10.91 0.52 2.69
N ILE A 139 -9.65 0.31 2.30
CA ILE A 139 -8.55 -0.04 3.19
C ILE A 139 -7.32 0.76 2.80
N THR A 140 -6.63 1.34 3.77
CA THR A 140 -5.33 1.99 3.55
C THR A 140 -4.27 1.42 4.47
N LEU A 141 -3.04 1.32 3.95
CA LEU A 141 -1.89 0.67 4.60
C LEU A 141 -0.71 1.65 4.81
N PRO A 142 -0.91 2.81 5.45
CA PRO A 142 0.18 3.76 5.63
C PRO A 142 1.20 3.26 6.67
N ASN A 143 2.44 3.72 6.54
CA ASN A 143 3.37 3.77 7.66
C ASN A 143 3.10 5.03 8.52
N ILE A 144 3.81 5.18 9.64
CA ILE A 144 3.61 6.30 10.58
C ILE A 144 3.92 7.66 9.92
N THR A 145 4.93 7.72 9.06
CA THR A 145 5.29 8.95 8.34
C THR A 145 4.18 9.38 7.38
N GLU A 146 3.68 8.44 6.61
CA GLU A 146 2.58 8.67 5.68
C GLU A 146 1.31 9.09 6.41
N ALA A 147 0.97 8.40 7.49
CA ALA A 147 -0.18 8.76 8.32
C ALA A 147 -0.05 10.18 8.91
N ALA A 148 1.16 10.59 9.29
CA ALA A 148 1.45 11.96 9.74
C ALA A 148 1.17 12.99 8.63
N PHE A 149 1.68 12.76 7.40
CA PHE A 149 1.38 13.63 6.25
C PHE A 149 -0.10 13.65 5.88
N LEU A 150 -0.76 12.49 5.88
CA LEU A 150 -2.19 12.38 5.55
C LEU A 150 -3.09 13.11 6.55
N THR A 151 -2.70 13.14 7.82
CA THR A 151 -3.49 13.78 8.89
C THR A 151 -3.08 15.21 9.21
N GLY A 152 -1.87 15.63 8.80
CA GLY A 152 -1.26 16.89 9.22
C GLY A 152 -0.77 16.89 10.67
N ILE A 153 -0.72 15.71 11.31
CA ILE A 153 -0.12 15.54 12.64
C ILE A 153 1.40 15.49 12.47
N GLU A 154 2.12 16.27 13.31
CA GLU A 154 3.58 16.27 13.28
C GLU A 154 4.16 14.85 13.49
N TYR A 155 5.06 14.41 12.60
CA TYR A 155 5.76 13.15 12.75
C TYR A 155 6.62 13.11 14.01
N LYS A 156 6.59 11.98 14.71
CA LYS A 156 7.45 11.71 15.86
C LYS A 156 8.14 10.36 15.69
N GLU A 157 9.45 10.34 15.88
CA GLU A 157 10.22 9.10 15.92
C GLU A 157 9.92 8.29 17.20
N ASN A 158 9.80 8.99 18.32
CA ASN A 158 9.44 8.41 19.62
C ASN A 158 8.02 8.85 19.99
N TYR A 159 7.14 7.92 20.19
CA TYR A 159 5.73 8.15 20.45
C TYR A 159 5.14 7.12 21.39
N ASP A 160 3.99 7.44 21.94
CA ASP A 160 3.19 6.58 22.80
C ASP A 160 1.89 6.13 22.09
N LYS A 161 1.10 5.31 22.81
CA LYS A 161 -0.19 4.86 22.30
C LYS A 161 -1.13 6.04 22.01
N ALA A 162 -1.12 7.09 22.82
CA ALA A 162 -1.99 8.24 22.65
C ALA A 162 -1.68 9.02 21.34
N TYR A 163 -0.43 8.97 20.87
CA TYR A 163 -0.08 9.53 19.55
C TYR A 163 -0.71 8.73 18.41
N ILE A 164 -0.67 7.40 18.47
CA ILE A 164 -1.29 6.52 17.48
C ILE A 164 -2.81 6.66 17.49
N ASP A 165 -3.43 6.74 18.68
CA ASP A 165 -4.87 6.96 18.82
C ASP A 165 -5.29 8.29 18.14
N ARG A 166 -4.53 9.37 18.31
CA ARG A 166 -4.77 10.65 17.63
C ARG A 166 -4.65 10.56 16.10
N ILE A 167 -3.69 9.80 15.60
CA ILE A 167 -3.55 9.54 14.16
C ILE A 167 -4.82 8.85 13.65
N PHE A 168 -5.28 7.80 14.31
CA PHE A 168 -6.49 7.08 13.90
C PHE A 168 -7.73 7.96 13.96
N ASP A 169 -7.90 8.75 15.03
CA ASP A 169 -9.01 9.69 15.15
C ASP A 169 -9.01 10.71 14.01
N ALA A 170 -7.84 11.22 13.64
CA ALA A 170 -7.71 12.15 12.52
C ALA A 170 -7.96 11.46 11.16
N MET A 171 -7.45 10.23 10.96
CA MET A 171 -7.75 9.43 9.76
C MET A 171 -9.26 9.18 9.63
N ALA A 172 -9.90 8.73 10.69
CA ALA A 172 -11.35 8.49 10.73
C ALA A 172 -12.16 9.77 10.46
N LYS A 173 -11.77 10.90 11.07
CA LYS A 173 -12.40 12.20 10.83
C LYS A 173 -12.32 12.64 9.37
N ASN A 174 -11.24 12.29 8.68
CA ASN A 174 -11.05 12.57 7.25
C ASN A 174 -11.73 11.54 6.33
N GLY A 175 -12.40 10.52 6.89
CA GLY A 175 -13.22 9.56 6.12
C GLY A 175 -12.58 8.18 5.91
N ALA A 176 -11.41 7.90 6.48
CA ALA A 176 -10.82 6.57 6.38
C ALA A 176 -11.74 5.51 7.00
N LYS A 177 -12.06 4.46 6.24
CA LYS A 177 -12.95 3.36 6.66
C LYS A 177 -12.18 2.32 7.48
N THR A 178 -11.06 1.86 6.93
CA THR A 178 -10.15 0.90 7.58
C THR A 178 -8.72 1.37 7.38
N VAL A 179 -7.96 1.43 8.47
CA VAL A 179 -6.53 1.80 8.46
C VAL A 179 -5.71 0.68 9.07
N VAL A 180 -4.72 0.22 8.35
CA VAL A 180 -3.72 -0.75 8.80
C VAL A 180 -2.38 -0.02 8.90
N LEU A 181 -2.08 0.55 10.05
CA LEU A 181 -0.90 1.36 10.29
C LEU A 181 0.30 0.48 10.56
N THR A 182 1.28 0.49 9.66
CA THR A 182 2.46 -0.38 9.71
C THR A 182 3.62 0.24 10.48
N GLY A 183 4.53 -0.60 10.99
CA GLY A 183 5.76 -0.17 11.65
C GLY A 183 5.55 0.45 13.04
N VAL A 184 4.43 0.14 13.71
CA VAL A 184 4.14 0.67 15.05
C VAL A 184 5.01 -0.03 16.09
N SER A 185 5.80 0.74 16.84
CA SER A 185 6.70 0.25 17.89
C SER A 185 6.54 1.08 19.16
N TYR A 186 6.14 0.46 20.24
CA TYR A 186 6.03 1.11 21.56
C TYR A 186 7.26 0.90 22.45
N ASN A 187 8.23 0.14 21.96
CA ASN A 187 9.49 -0.14 22.65
C ASN A 187 10.56 -0.63 21.66
N ASP A 188 11.81 -0.73 22.11
CA ASP A 188 12.94 -1.10 21.27
C ASP A 188 12.99 -2.59 20.87
N LYS A 189 12.17 -3.45 21.50
CA LYS A 189 12.23 -4.91 21.33
C LYS A 189 11.18 -5.44 20.38
N THR A 190 10.06 -4.73 20.25
CA THR A 190 8.93 -5.17 19.44
C THR A 190 8.50 -4.09 18.44
N THR A 191 7.94 -4.54 17.33
CA THR A 191 7.26 -3.72 16.35
C THR A 191 6.03 -4.47 15.88
N GLY A 192 5.15 -3.80 15.16
CA GLY A 192 3.93 -4.47 14.71
C GLY A 192 3.06 -3.58 13.84
N VAL A 193 1.79 -3.89 13.90
CA VAL A 193 0.76 -3.21 13.11
C VAL A 193 -0.42 -2.86 14.00
N ALA A 194 -0.88 -1.62 13.89
CA ALA A 194 -2.10 -1.17 14.53
C ALA A 194 -3.23 -1.07 13.49
N VAL A 195 -4.40 -1.55 13.84
CA VAL A 195 -5.57 -1.61 12.95
C VAL A 195 -6.70 -0.78 13.54
N PHE A 196 -7.29 0.08 12.71
CA PHE A 196 -8.55 0.75 12.95
C PHE A 196 -9.60 0.22 11.98
N GLU A 197 -10.68 -0.33 12.50
CA GLU A 197 -11.81 -0.84 11.72
C GLU A 197 -13.11 -0.65 12.50
N GLY A 198 -14.11 -0.01 11.90
CA GLY A 198 -15.45 0.16 12.51
C GLY A 198 -15.44 0.86 13.88
N GLY A 199 -14.56 1.83 14.10
CA GLY A 199 -14.41 2.54 15.36
C GLY A 199 -13.65 1.78 16.44
N LYS A 200 -13.03 0.65 16.12
CA LYS A 200 -12.25 -0.17 17.05
C LYS A 200 -10.78 -0.15 16.70
N TYR A 201 -9.95 -0.19 17.73
CA TYR A 201 -8.49 -0.26 17.62
C TYR A 201 -8.02 -1.63 18.08
N SER A 202 -7.10 -2.23 17.31
CA SER A 202 -6.40 -3.46 17.67
C SER A 202 -4.94 -3.34 17.31
N TYR A 203 -4.09 -4.13 17.98
CA TYR A 203 -2.65 -4.10 17.77
C TYR A 203 -2.11 -5.53 17.78
N TYR A 204 -1.31 -5.85 16.78
CA TYR A 204 -0.52 -7.07 16.68
C TYR A 204 0.94 -6.73 16.73
N GLU A 205 1.73 -7.39 17.57
CA GLU A 205 3.16 -7.16 17.69
C GLU A 205 3.97 -8.45 17.50
N HIS A 206 5.18 -8.26 17.01
CA HIS A 206 6.19 -9.29 16.90
C HIS A 206 7.57 -8.74 17.29
N LYS A 207 8.55 -9.63 17.43
CA LYS A 207 9.93 -9.22 17.73
C LYS A 207 10.46 -8.31 16.63
N LYS A 208 11.05 -7.18 17.03
CA LYS A 208 11.76 -6.29 16.12
C LYS A 208 13.05 -6.95 15.67
N LEU A 209 13.25 -7.06 14.36
CA LEU A 209 14.48 -7.59 13.79
C LEU A 209 15.51 -6.46 13.67
N PRO A 210 16.83 -6.76 13.86
CA PRO A 210 17.90 -5.77 13.72
C PRO A 210 18.24 -5.47 12.25
N VAL A 211 17.42 -5.91 11.31
CA VAL A 211 17.60 -5.74 9.87
C VAL A 211 16.41 -4.99 9.28
N SER A 212 16.68 -4.14 8.32
CA SER A 212 15.68 -3.51 7.47
C SER A 212 16.06 -3.76 6.00
N SER A 213 15.06 -3.90 5.16
CA SER A 213 15.26 -4.05 3.72
C SER A 213 14.25 -3.19 2.97
N HIS A 214 14.67 -2.66 1.82
CA HIS A 214 13.72 -2.04 0.89
C HIS A 214 12.70 -3.10 0.42
N GLY A 215 11.49 -2.68 0.11
CA GLY A 215 10.41 -3.59 -0.33
C GLY A 215 9.66 -4.31 0.78
N THR A 216 10.01 -4.13 2.07
CA THR A 216 9.26 -4.75 3.18
C THR A 216 7.82 -4.27 3.27
N GLY A 217 7.56 -3.00 2.94
CA GLY A 217 6.20 -2.46 2.79
C GLY A 217 5.42 -3.20 1.71
N ASP A 218 6.02 -3.39 0.53
CA ASP A 218 5.40 -4.11 -0.58
C ASP A 218 5.11 -5.59 -0.24
N VAL A 219 6.04 -6.25 0.46
CA VAL A 219 5.85 -7.63 0.97
C VAL A 219 4.66 -7.68 1.92
N TYR A 220 4.63 -6.76 2.88
CA TYR A 220 3.56 -6.67 3.86
C TYR A 220 2.20 -6.41 3.19
N ALA A 221 2.10 -5.36 2.37
CA ALA A 221 0.85 -4.96 1.73
C ALA A 221 0.32 -6.05 0.76
N SER A 222 1.22 -6.73 0.06
CA SER A 222 0.86 -7.84 -0.83
C SER A 222 0.37 -9.06 -0.07
N ALA A 223 1.04 -9.44 1.03
CA ALA A 223 0.62 -10.55 1.89
C ALA A 223 -0.72 -10.24 2.59
N PHE A 224 -0.90 -9.00 3.08
CA PHE A 224 -2.18 -8.53 3.63
C PHE A 224 -3.30 -8.65 2.60
N THR A 225 -3.11 -8.09 1.41
CA THR A 225 -4.09 -8.13 0.31
C THR A 225 -4.45 -9.56 -0.05
N GLY A 226 -3.45 -10.44 -0.15
CA GLY A 226 -3.65 -11.86 -0.43
C GLY A 226 -4.51 -12.54 0.64
N ALA A 227 -4.16 -12.39 1.92
CA ALA A 227 -4.89 -12.99 3.04
C ALA A 227 -6.33 -12.44 3.16
N TYR A 228 -6.50 -11.12 3.02
CA TYR A 228 -7.81 -10.47 3.04
C TYR A 228 -8.73 -10.99 1.92
N LEU A 229 -8.23 -11.06 0.69
CA LEU A 229 -9.01 -11.57 -0.45
C LEU A 229 -9.32 -13.08 -0.35
N GLN A 230 -8.54 -13.83 0.41
CA GLN A 230 -8.86 -15.20 0.80
C GLN A 230 -9.88 -15.31 1.94
N GLY A 231 -10.44 -14.20 2.40
CA GLY A 231 -11.55 -14.16 3.36
C GLY A 231 -11.12 -14.08 4.82
N LYS A 232 -9.86 -13.72 5.10
CA LYS A 232 -9.44 -13.42 6.48
C LYS A 232 -10.04 -12.10 6.95
N SER A 233 -10.26 -11.95 8.26
CA SER A 233 -10.59 -10.65 8.84
C SER A 233 -9.45 -9.65 8.61
N ILE A 234 -9.73 -8.35 8.72
CA ILE A 234 -8.70 -7.30 8.60
C ILE A 234 -7.56 -7.55 9.58
N PHE A 235 -7.90 -7.86 10.84
CA PHE A 235 -6.89 -8.12 11.88
C PHE A 235 -6.05 -9.37 11.59
N ASP A 236 -6.69 -10.48 11.22
CA ASP A 236 -5.97 -11.72 10.89
C ASP A 236 -5.09 -11.54 9.65
N ALA A 237 -5.57 -10.82 8.62
CA ALA A 237 -4.79 -10.52 7.45
C ALA A 237 -3.56 -9.66 7.80
N ALA A 238 -3.73 -8.67 8.69
CA ALA A 238 -2.64 -7.83 9.17
C ALA A 238 -1.58 -8.63 9.96
N ALA A 239 -2.02 -9.55 10.84
CA ALA A 239 -1.12 -10.42 11.58
C ALA A 239 -0.37 -11.40 10.67
N ILE A 240 -1.07 -12.06 9.72
CA ILE A 240 -0.47 -12.95 8.72
C ILE A 240 0.59 -12.22 7.89
N ALA A 241 0.29 -10.99 7.45
CA ALA A 241 1.22 -10.20 6.67
C ALA A 241 2.48 -9.82 7.47
N ALA A 242 2.32 -9.47 8.75
CA ALA A 242 3.44 -9.17 9.64
C ALA A 242 4.35 -10.40 9.83
N ASP A 243 3.77 -11.56 10.13
CA ASP A 243 4.52 -12.81 10.28
C ASP A 243 5.21 -13.24 8.99
N TYR A 244 4.54 -13.07 7.84
CA TYR A 244 5.12 -13.37 6.53
C TYR A 244 6.32 -12.48 6.24
N THR A 245 6.19 -11.16 6.49
CA THR A 245 7.28 -10.19 6.32
C THR A 245 8.49 -10.53 7.20
N VAL A 246 8.25 -10.88 8.47
CA VAL A 246 9.31 -11.33 9.40
C VAL A 246 10.01 -12.58 8.87
N LYS A 247 9.27 -13.54 8.32
CA LYS A 247 9.87 -14.74 7.73
C LYS A 247 10.75 -14.38 6.52
N CYS A 248 10.29 -13.51 5.63
CA CYS A 248 11.08 -13.06 4.47
C CYS A 248 12.40 -12.37 4.87
N LEU A 249 12.42 -11.64 5.99
CA LEU A 249 13.62 -10.96 6.48
C LEU A 249 14.63 -11.90 7.17
N ASN A 250 14.23 -13.12 7.52
CA ASN A 250 15.08 -14.12 8.18
C ASN A 250 15.76 -15.10 7.19
N TYR A 251 15.52 -14.93 5.89
CA TYR A 251 16.19 -15.67 4.81
C TYR A 251 17.22 -14.79 4.09
#